data_e22faf0eb4e446e59fd4a3c8ac1e96d8
#
_entry.id   e22faf0eb4e446e59fd4a3c8ac1e96d8
#
_cell.length_a   1.000
_cell.length_b   1.000
_cell.length_c   1.000
_cell.angle_alpha   90.00
_cell.angle_beta   90.00
_cell.angle_gamma   90.00
#
_symmetry.space_group_name_H-M   'P 1'
#
loop_
_entity.id
_entity.type
_entity.pdbx_description
1 polymer ?
#
loop_
_entity_poly.entity_id
_entity_poly.type
_entity_poly.pdbx_seq_one_letter_code
_entity_poly.pdbx_strand_id
1 'polypeptide(L)'
;MIRLGQADRFIVSYVVLASCGQYEKVRVESKMEQINVVVKRFRDAIDRAKAAGRFEKEVCFKDFPYCCCGDTSDLLGHYLLSHGICTNYVCGQHYTEDYGCDASHAWLMLENNMIIDITGDQFSGKPAFLNYSKKVYIGKMDAFHKLFVVEKYDVRKTVSLYDLGCLDPARLPRIYNIIMEYTE
;
A
#
# COMPACT_ATOMS: atom_id res chain seq x y z
N MET A 1 -14.82 -52.91 14.73
CA MET A 1 -13.96 -52.82 13.55
C MET A 1 -14.27 -51.52 12.83
N ILE A 2 -13.61 -50.43 13.22
CA ILE A 2 -13.84 -49.07 12.68
C ILE A 2 -12.58 -48.70 11.89
N ARG A 3 -12.75 -48.51 10.57
CA ARG A 3 -11.67 -48.05 9.68
C ARG A 3 -11.46 -46.55 9.92
N LEU A 4 -10.28 -46.20 10.41
CA LEU A 4 -9.77 -44.82 10.42
C LEU A 4 -9.26 -44.47 9.02
N GLY A 5 -9.82 -43.39 8.47
CA GLY A 5 -9.51 -42.84 7.14
C GLY A 5 -8.13 -42.20 7.07
N GLN A 6 -7.53 -42.32 5.89
CA GLN A 6 -6.30 -41.66 5.47
C GLN A 6 -6.53 -40.16 5.30
N ALA A 7 -6.09 -39.39 6.26
CA ALA A 7 -5.82 -37.98 6.11
C ALA A 7 -4.79 -37.60 7.15
N ASP A 8 -3.50 -37.77 6.87
CA ASP A 8 -2.39 -37.14 7.61
C ASP A 8 -1.04 -37.66 7.06
N ARG A 9 -0.71 -37.28 5.83
CA ARG A 9 0.63 -37.54 5.26
C ARG A 9 1.11 -36.38 4.38
N PHE A 10 1.04 -35.13 4.90
CA PHE A 10 1.74 -34.02 4.26
C PHE A 10 2.40 -33.03 5.24
N ILE A 11 2.74 -33.47 6.44
CA ILE A 11 3.53 -32.64 7.34
C ILE A 11 4.55 -33.56 7.98
N VAL A 12 5.62 -33.90 7.35
CA VAL A 12 6.93 -34.23 7.94
C VAL A 12 7.93 -34.48 6.82
N SER A 13 8.55 -33.44 6.29
CA SER A 13 9.82 -33.60 5.56
C SER A 13 10.52 -32.21 5.38
N TYR A 14 10.56 -31.37 6.40
CA TYR A 14 11.51 -30.26 6.48
C TYR A 14 11.95 -30.01 7.92
N VAL A 15 12.49 -31.00 8.53
CA VAL A 15 13.30 -30.84 9.73
C VAL A 15 14.63 -31.50 9.44
N VAL A 16 15.64 -30.71 9.10
CA VAL A 16 17.03 -30.85 9.59
C VAL A 16 17.85 -29.65 9.06
N LEU A 17 18.39 -28.84 10.01
CA LEU A 17 19.54 -27.95 9.87
C LEU A 17 19.36 -26.66 9.06
N ALA A 18 18.49 -25.76 9.55
CA ALA A 18 18.71 -24.33 9.35
C ALA A 18 18.90 -23.66 10.73
N SER A 19 19.97 -22.89 10.88
CA SER A 19 20.17 -22.06 12.06
C SER A 19 18.99 -21.11 12.24
N CYS A 20 18.67 -20.71 13.46
CA CYS A 20 17.54 -19.82 13.80
C CYS A 20 17.40 -18.63 12.84
N GLY A 21 18.52 -18.06 12.38
CA GLY A 21 18.55 -16.95 11.43
C GLY A 21 18.11 -17.30 9.99
N GLN A 22 18.21 -18.55 9.56
CA GLN A 22 17.73 -18.95 8.23
C GLN A 22 16.20 -19.13 8.20
N TYR A 23 15.60 -19.63 9.28
CA TYR A 23 14.15 -19.75 9.40
C TYR A 23 13.48 -18.37 9.45
N GLU A 24 14.08 -17.43 10.17
CA GLU A 24 13.57 -16.07 10.25
C GLU A 24 13.66 -15.35 8.89
N LYS A 25 14.75 -15.53 8.16
CA LYS A 25 14.92 -14.98 6.80
C LYS A 25 13.88 -15.53 5.83
N VAL A 26 13.66 -16.82 5.78
CA VAL A 26 12.66 -17.47 4.92
C VAL A 26 11.25 -17.02 5.27
N ARG A 27 10.93 -16.86 6.56
CA ARG A 27 9.63 -16.36 7.02
C ARG A 27 9.39 -14.90 6.62
N VAL A 28 10.42 -14.05 6.70
CA VAL A 28 10.35 -12.65 6.30
C VAL A 28 10.18 -12.53 4.78
N GLU A 29 10.92 -13.30 3.99
CA GLU A 29 10.81 -13.32 2.53
C GLU A 29 9.41 -13.77 2.08
N SER A 30 8.85 -14.82 2.68
CA SER A 30 7.48 -15.29 2.41
C SER A 30 6.43 -14.23 2.77
N LYS A 31 6.60 -13.52 3.90
CA LYS A 31 5.69 -12.45 4.30
C LYS A 31 5.76 -11.25 3.33
N MET A 32 6.96 -10.89 2.87
CA MET A 32 7.13 -9.80 1.90
C MET A 32 6.54 -10.15 0.54
N GLU A 33 6.64 -11.40 0.11
CA GLU A 33 6.01 -11.86 -1.12
C GLU A 33 4.48 -11.79 -1.04
N GLN A 34 3.89 -12.19 0.09
CA GLN A 34 2.45 -12.03 0.34
C GLN A 34 2.03 -10.56 0.28
N ILE A 35 2.78 -9.65 0.91
CA ILE A 35 2.52 -8.21 0.84
C ILE A 35 2.54 -7.71 -0.60
N ASN A 36 3.54 -8.13 -1.39
CA ASN A 36 3.65 -7.78 -2.80
C ASN A 36 2.42 -8.19 -3.61
N VAL A 37 1.93 -9.41 -3.41
CA VAL A 37 0.74 -9.93 -4.11
C VAL A 37 -0.49 -9.10 -3.74
N VAL A 38 -0.72 -8.85 -2.45
CA VAL A 38 -1.88 -8.11 -1.94
C VAL A 38 -1.86 -6.67 -2.47
N VAL A 39 -0.71 -5.98 -2.38
CA VAL A 39 -0.56 -4.58 -2.83
C VAL A 39 -0.77 -4.44 -4.34
N LYS A 40 -0.16 -5.33 -5.15
CA LYS A 40 -0.34 -5.33 -6.60
C LYS A 40 -1.79 -5.56 -6.99
N ARG A 41 -2.45 -6.55 -6.36
CA ARG A 41 -3.87 -6.83 -6.58
C ARG A 41 -4.73 -5.58 -6.34
N PHE A 42 -4.47 -4.87 -5.27
CA PHE A 42 -5.21 -3.65 -4.94
C PHE A 42 -4.98 -2.54 -5.98
N ARG A 43 -3.72 -2.29 -6.38
CA ARG A 43 -3.41 -1.32 -7.42
C ARG A 43 -4.04 -1.70 -8.76
N ASP A 44 -3.96 -2.96 -9.17
CA ASP A 44 -4.56 -3.46 -10.41
C ASP A 44 -6.09 -3.33 -10.39
N ALA A 45 -6.72 -3.52 -9.22
CA ALA A 45 -8.16 -3.31 -9.04
C ALA A 45 -8.55 -1.84 -9.26
N ILE A 46 -7.77 -0.88 -8.75
CA ILE A 46 -7.99 0.55 -9.00
C ILE A 46 -7.85 0.85 -10.51
N ASP A 47 -6.77 0.38 -11.15
CA ASP A 47 -6.53 0.60 -12.58
C ASP A 47 -7.67 0.02 -13.43
N ARG A 48 -8.20 -1.18 -13.10
CA ARG A 48 -9.36 -1.81 -13.76
C ARG A 48 -10.66 -1.03 -13.53
N ALA A 49 -10.94 -0.62 -12.30
CA ALA A 49 -12.12 0.17 -11.98
C ALA A 49 -12.11 1.52 -12.72
N LYS A 50 -10.96 2.18 -12.79
CA LYS A 50 -10.78 3.41 -13.56
C LYS A 50 -11.02 3.17 -15.05
N ALA A 51 -10.43 2.14 -15.64
CA ALA A 51 -10.62 1.80 -17.06
C ALA A 51 -12.08 1.49 -17.39
N ALA A 52 -12.85 0.97 -16.43
CA ALA A 52 -14.29 0.73 -16.53
C ALA A 52 -15.16 1.99 -16.28
N GLY A 53 -14.55 3.18 -16.08
CA GLY A 53 -15.27 4.45 -15.86
C GLY A 53 -15.97 4.54 -14.51
N ARG A 54 -15.60 3.68 -13.53
CA ARG A 54 -16.31 3.63 -12.24
C ARG A 54 -16.04 4.84 -11.34
N PHE A 55 -15.01 5.63 -11.64
CA PHE A 55 -14.60 6.81 -10.86
C PHE A 55 -15.00 8.15 -11.51
N GLU A 56 -15.78 8.17 -12.56
CA GLU A 56 -16.17 9.40 -13.27
C GLU A 56 -16.85 10.45 -12.37
N LYS A 57 -17.54 10.00 -11.32
CA LYS A 57 -18.22 10.87 -10.33
C LYS A 57 -17.36 11.14 -9.09
N GLU A 58 -16.17 10.56 -8.98
CA GLU A 58 -15.27 10.69 -7.83
C GLU A 58 -14.16 11.70 -8.16
N VAL A 59 -14.33 12.95 -7.70
CA VAL A 59 -13.53 14.12 -8.13
C VAL A 59 -12.01 13.87 -8.11
N CYS A 60 -11.47 13.22 -7.07
CA CYS A 60 -10.03 12.94 -6.99
C CYS A 60 -9.64 11.68 -7.77
N PHE A 61 -10.48 10.63 -7.75
CA PHE A 61 -10.15 9.32 -8.33
C PHE A 61 -10.32 9.25 -9.85
N LYS A 62 -11.13 10.14 -10.46
CA LYS A 62 -11.26 10.17 -11.93
C LYS A 62 -9.92 10.35 -12.62
N ASP A 63 -9.00 11.10 -12.01
CA ASP A 63 -7.68 11.40 -12.54
C ASP A 63 -6.57 10.54 -11.90
N PHE A 64 -6.94 9.43 -11.22
CA PHE A 64 -5.97 8.52 -10.61
C PHE A 64 -4.79 8.22 -11.55
N PRO A 65 -3.52 8.26 -11.09
CA PRO A 65 -3.07 8.40 -9.70
C PRO A 65 -2.88 9.85 -9.21
N TYR A 66 -3.26 10.86 -9.99
CA TYR A 66 -3.00 12.27 -9.68
C TYR A 66 -3.87 12.78 -8.52
N CYS A 67 -3.26 13.54 -7.59
CA CYS A 67 -3.91 14.24 -6.47
C CYS A 67 -4.74 13.36 -5.53
N CYS A 68 -4.51 12.06 -5.49
CA CYS A 68 -5.24 11.12 -4.64
C CYS A 68 -4.34 10.21 -3.78
N CYS A 69 -3.06 10.55 -3.63
CA CYS A 69 -2.11 9.73 -2.88
C CYS A 69 -2.54 9.51 -1.42
N GLY A 70 -3.07 10.54 -0.76
CA GLY A 70 -3.58 10.44 0.61
C GLY A 70 -4.75 9.47 0.72
N ASP A 71 -5.80 9.69 -0.06
CA ASP A 71 -6.97 8.81 -0.11
C ASP A 71 -6.59 7.37 -0.46
N THR A 72 -5.70 7.21 -1.46
CA THR A 72 -5.24 5.89 -1.90
C THR A 72 -4.45 5.17 -0.80
N SER A 73 -3.62 5.90 -0.05
CA SER A 73 -2.90 5.34 1.09
C SER A 73 -3.84 4.90 2.21
N ASP A 74 -4.90 5.66 2.50
CA ASP A 74 -5.92 5.26 3.48
C ASP A 74 -6.70 4.02 3.03
N LEU A 75 -7.11 3.98 1.77
CA LEU A 75 -7.81 2.84 1.18
C LEU A 75 -6.95 1.57 1.19
N LEU A 76 -5.68 1.69 0.75
CA LEU A 76 -4.73 0.56 0.80
C LEU A 76 -4.43 0.14 2.23
N GLY A 77 -4.26 1.09 3.15
CA GLY A 77 -4.02 0.80 4.57
C GLY A 77 -5.16 -0.01 5.19
N HIS A 78 -6.41 0.36 4.90
CA HIS A 78 -7.59 -0.41 5.31
C HIS A 78 -7.61 -1.82 4.70
N TYR A 79 -7.30 -1.94 3.41
CA TYR A 79 -7.21 -3.22 2.71
C TYR A 79 -6.13 -4.12 3.31
N LEU A 80 -4.95 -3.59 3.59
CA LEU A 80 -3.86 -4.31 4.24
C LEU A 80 -4.23 -4.73 5.66
N LEU A 81 -4.91 -3.86 6.41
CA LEU A 81 -5.37 -4.17 7.77
C LEU A 81 -6.35 -5.36 7.77
N SER A 82 -7.25 -5.45 6.77
CA SER A 82 -8.15 -6.61 6.61
C SER A 82 -7.41 -7.92 6.30
N HIS A 83 -6.15 -7.83 5.83
CA HIS A 83 -5.24 -8.97 5.63
C HIS A 83 -4.27 -9.19 6.79
N GLY A 84 -4.50 -8.53 7.95
CA GLY A 84 -3.63 -8.64 9.13
C GLY A 84 -2.28 -7.95 8.98
N ILE A 85 -2.14 -7.01 8.05
CA ILE A 85 -0.92 -6.25 7.78
C ILE A 85 -1.11 -4.83 8.33
N CYS A 86 -0.43 -4.53 9.44
CA CYS A 86 -0.43 -3.19 10.04
C CYS A 86 0.59 -2.29 9.33
N THR A 87 0.19 -1.04 9.08
CA THR A 87 1.04 -0.02 8.47
C THR A 87 0.86 1.32 9.17
N ASN A 88 1.78 2.24 8.91
CA ASN A 88 1.60 3.65 9.20
C ASN A 88 1.35 4.40 7.90
N TYR A 89 0.41 5.33 7.91
CA TYR A 89 0.26 6.36 6.89
C TYR A 89 1.36 7.41 7.10
N VAL A 90 2.00 7.82 6.03
CA VAL A 90 3.05 8.84 6.02
C VAL A 90 2.71 9.85 4.96
N CYS A 91 2.81 11.14 5.28
CA CYS A 91 2.71 12.23 4.33
C CYS A 91 3.99 13.07 4.40
N GLY A 92 4.65 13.29 3.28
CA GLY A 92 5.84 14.13 3.20
C GLY A 92 5.61 15.36 2.35
N GLN A 93 6.35 16.43 2.65
CA GLN A 93 6.30 17.71 1.96
C GLN A 93 7.57 17.92 1.17
N HIS A 94 7.45 18.31 -0.09
CA HIS A 94 8.58 18.75 -0.90
C HIS A 94 8.67 20.27 -0.86
N TYR A 95 9.86 20.79 -0.65
CA TYR A 95 10.11 22.23 -0.54
C TYR A 95 11.08 22.70 -1.62
N THR A 96 10.81 23.88 -2.17
CA THR A 96 11.71 24.61 -3.05
C THR A 96 12.09 25.93 -2.41
N GLU A 97 13.25 26.50 -2.81
CA GLU A 97 13.73 27.79 -2.30
C GLU A 97 12.79 28.94 -2.67
N ASP A 98 12.16 28.86 -3.86
CA ASP A 98 11.33 29.95 -4.40
C ASP A 98 9.89 29.93 -3.90
N TYR A 99 9.30 28.77 -3.65
CA TYR A 99 7.85 28.63 -3.44
C TYR A 99 7.48 27.98 -2.10
N GLY A 100 8.46 27.62 -1.26
CA GLY A 100 8.18 26.87 -0.04
C GLY A 100 7.72 25.44 -0.36
N CYS A 101 6.59 24.98 0.25
CA CYS A 101 6.03 23.66 -0.06
C CYS A 101 5.31 23.70 -1.42
N ASP A 102 5.85 23.00 -2.41
CA ASP A 102 5.33 22.94 -3.79
C ASP A 102 4.61 21.63 -4.11
N ALA A 103 4.84 20.57 -3.33
CA ALA A 103 4.16 19.31 -3.48
C ALA A 103 4.11 18.53 -2.17
N SER A 104 3.11 17.68 -2.03
CA SER A 104 3.04 16.66 -0.99
C SER A 104 2.84 15.29 -1.61
N HIS A 105 3.27 14.26 -0.90
CA HIS A 105 3.06 12.87 -1.29
C HIS A 105 2.81 12.00 -0.08
N ALA A 106 1.89 11.04 -0.22
CA ALA A 106 1.55 10.11 0.84
C ALA A 106 1.80 8.67 0.40
N TRP A 107 2.27 7.87 1.36
CA TRP A 107 2.52 6.43 1.20
C TRP A 107 2.28 5.70 2.51
N LEU A 108 2.41 4.38 2.50
CA LEU A 108 2.39 3.56 3.70
C LEU A 108 3.79 3.12 4.10
N MET A 109 3.99 2.88 5.38
CA MET A 109 5.23 2.36 5.94
C MET A 109 4.95 1.21 6.89
N LEU A 110 5.65 0.09 6.71
CA LEU A 110 5.65 -1.05 7.62
C LEU A 110 6.51 -0.76 8.86
N GLU A 111 6.33 -1.54 9.94
CA GLU A 111 7.12 -1.40 11.18
C GLU A 111 8.64 -1.51 10.98
N ASN A 112 9.09 -2.23 9.96
CA ASN A 112 10.50 -2.37 9.59
C ASN A 112 11.01 -1.24 8.66
N ASN A 113 10.30 -0.12 8.59
CA ASN A 113 10.57 1.04 7.74
C ASN A 113 10.60 0.75 6.23
N MET A 114 9.94 -0.32 5.78
CA MET A 114 9.71 -0.55 4.36
C MET A 114 8.54 0.29 3.89
N ILE A 115 8.72 0.97 2.77
CA ILE A 115 7.71 1.80 2.11
C ILE A 115 6.83 0.91 1.23
N ILE A 116 5.53 1.22 1.21
CA ILE A 116 4.55 0.73 0.25
C ILE A 116 3.91 1.96 -0.39
N ASP A 117 4.21 2.20 -1.66
CA ASP A 117 3.66 3.31 -2.45
C ASP A 117 3.04 2.75 -3.73
N ILE A 118 1.79 3.12 -3.99
CA ILE A 118 1.06 2.71 -5.20
C ILE A 118 0.58 3.90 -6.04
N THR A 119 1.13 5.08 -5.81
CA THR A 119 0.78 6.32 -6.54
C THR A 119 2.00 7.13 -6.96
N GLY A 120 3.21 6.56 -6.84
CA GLY A 120 4.44 7.25 -7.22
C GLY A 120 4.48 7.65 -8.70
N ASP A 121 3.79 6.91 -9.57
CA ASP A 121 3.69 7.20 -11.00
C ASP A 121 2.97 8.52 -11.35
N GLN A 122 2.31 9.18 -10.39
CA GLN A 122 1.81 10.57 -10.54
C GLN A 122 2.93 11.58 -10.81
N PHE A 123 4.16 11.23 -10.51
CA PHE A 123 5.36 12.06 -10.73
C PHE A 123 6.10 11.73 -12.03
N SER A 124 5.54 10.85 -12.87
CA SER A 124 6.09 10.52 -14.18
C SER A 124 6.18 11.77 -15.06
N GLY A 125 7.31 11.95 -15.74
CA GLY A 125 7.57 13.10 -16.59
C GLY A 125 7.87 14.41 -15.84
N LYS A 126 8.05 14.37 -14.51
CA LYS A 126 8.41 15.51 -13.68
C LYS A 126 9.88 15.42 -13.25
N PRO A 127 10.83 16.16 -13.87
CA PRO A 127 12.27 16.06 -13.57
C PRO A 127 12.60 16.37 -12.11
N ALA A 128 11.93 17.34 -11.48
CA ALA A 128 12.11 17.68 -10.06
C ALA A 128 11.87 16.47 -9.13
N PHE A 129 11.08 15.50 -9.57
CA PHE A 129 10.76 14.27 -8.85
C PHE A 129 11.41 13.04 -9.51
N LEU A 130 12.59 13.21 -10.13
CA LEU A 130 13.38 12.15 -10.76
C LEU A 130 12.63 11.39 -11.85
N ASN A 131 11.60 12.00 -12.47
CA ASN A 131 10.70 11.33 -13.43
C ASN A 131 10.16 9.99 -12.90
N TYR A 132 9.83 9.93 -11.60
CA TYR A 132 9.46 8.69 -10.92
C TYR A 132 8.17 8.10 -11.51
N SER A 133 8.26 6.88 -12.04
CA SER A 133 7.18 6.25 -12.82
C SER A 133 6.73 4.90 -12.26
N LYS A 134 7.17 4.55 -11.04
CA LYS A 134 6.78 3.25 -10.45
C LYS A 134 5.34 3.30 -9.98
N LYS A 135 4.51 2.46 -10.57
CA LYS A 135 3.11 2.27 -10.18
C LYS A 135 2.96 1.60 -8.82
N VAL A 136 3.86 0.69 -8.50
CA VAL A 136 3.96 0.01 -7.21
C VAL A 136 5.41 0.00 -6.78
N TYR A 137 5.66 0.49 -5.59
CA TYR A 137 6.96 0.40 -4.94
C TYR A 137 6.81 -0.24 -3.57
N ILE A 138 7.61 -1.26 -3.30
CA ILE A 138 7.75 -1.86 -1.98
C ILE A 138 9.24 -2.02 -1.73
N GLY A 139 9.76 -1.29 -0.77
CA GLY A 139 11.20 -1.27 -0.53
C GLY A 139 11.61 -0.32 0.58
N LYS A 140 12.93 -0.21 0.78
CA LYS A 140 13.50 0.79 1.67
C LYS A 140 13.32 2.20 1.09
N MET A 141 13.46 3.23 1.93
CA MET A 141 13.47 4.63 1.49
C MET A 141 14.44 4.82 0.32
N ASP A 142 13.92 5.12 -0.87
CA ASP A 142 14.71 5.38 -2.08
C ASP A 142 14.96 6.88 -2.31
N ALA A 143 15.66 7.22 -3.39
CA ALA A 143 16.00 8.60 -3.71
C ALA A 143 14.78 9.49 -3.92
N PHE A 144 13.69 8.95 -4.48
CA PHE A 144 12.45 9.68 -4.71
C PHE A 144 11.76 10.04 -3.39
N HIS A 145 11.53 9.08 -2.50
CA HIS A 145 10.86 9.35 -1.23
C HIS A 145 11.68 10.26 -0.31
N LYS A 146 13.02 10.29 -0.46
CA LYS A 146 13.89 11.22 0.27
C LYS A 146 13.74 12.69 -0.14
N LEU A 147 13.07 12.99 -1.25
CA LEU A 147 12.74 14.36 -1.64
C LEU A 147 11.68 14.98 -0.73
N PHE A 148 10.94 14.18 0.00
CA PHE A 148 9.85 14.63 0.86
C PHE A 148 10.28 14.63 2.31
N VAL A 149 10.18 15.79 2.96
CA VAL A 149 10.42 15.97 4.39
C VAL A 149 9.19 15.44 5.14
N VAL A 150 9.41 14.56 6.09
CA VAL A 150 8.36 13.96 6.92
C VAL A 150 8.54 14.42 8.35
N GLU A 151 7.58 15.13 8.89
CA GLU A 151 7.55 15.56 10.28
C GLU A 151 6.83 14.51 11.14
N LYS A 152 7.07 14.54 12.46
CA LYS A 152 6.51 13.55 13.37
C LYS A 152 4.97 13.47 13.34
N TYR A 153 4.30 14.60 13.15
CA TYR A 153 2.83 14.68 13.07
C TYR A 153 2.27 14.22 11.70
N ASP A 154 3.14 14.04 10.70
CA ASP A 154 2.76 13.55 9.37
C ASP A 154 2.70 12.01 9.31
N VAL A 155 2.96 11.34 10.43
CA VAL A 155 2.93 9.88 10.54
C VAL A 155 1.83 9.47 11.51
N ARG A 156 0.90 8.65 11.05
CA ARG A 156 -0.16 8.06 11.87
C ARG A 156 -0.36 6.58 11.57
N LYS A 157 -0.80 5.82 12.56
CA LYS A 157 -1.21 4.43 12.31
C LYS A 157 -2.38 4.41 11.33
N THR A 158 -2.36 3.45 10.42
CA THR A 158 -3.55 3.19 9.60
C THR A 158 -4.66 2.62 10.46
N VAL A 159 -5.86 3.10 10.20
CA VAL A 159 -7.08 2.71 10.91
C VAL A 159 -8.13 2.27 9.89
N SER A 160 -9.26 1.76 10.37
CA SER A 160 -10.41 1.52 9.52
C SER A 160 -10.89 2.80 8.85
N LEU A 161 -11.36 2.71 7.60
CA LEU A 161 -11.95 3.85 6.88
C LEU A 161 -13.11 4.48 7.65
N TYR A 162 -13.79 3.72 8.48
CA TYR A 162 -14.91 4.18 9.31
C TYR A 162 -14.46 5.00 10.53
N ASP A 163 -13.16 4.94 10.87
CA ASP A 163 -12.57 5.61 12.04
C ASP A 163 -11.73 6.85 11.64
N LEU A 164 -11.67 7.21 10.35
CA LEU A 164 -10.82 8.30 9.85
C LEU A 164 -11.27 9.72 10.23
N GLY A 165 -12.51 9.90 10.70
CA GLY A 165 -13.00 11.21 11.12
C GLY A 165 -13.13 12.25 9.98
N CYS A 166 -13.40 11.82 8.75
CA CYS A 166 -13.52 12.69 7.58
C CYS A 166 -14.82 13.52 7.58
N LEU A 167 -14.82 14.67 6.88
CA LEU A 167 -16.03 15.50 6.68
C LEU A 167 -17.14 14.73 5.91
N ASP A 168 -16.78 13.90 4.95
CA ASP A 168 -17.69 12.94 4.29
C ASP A 168 -17.25 11.51 4.62
N PRO A 169 -17.78 10.93 5.70
CA PRO A 169 -17.38 9.59 6.15
C PRO A 169 -17.82 8.47 5.20
N ALA A 170 -18.72 8.74 4.26
CA ALA A 170 -19.19 7.75 3.29
C ALA A 170 -18.34 7.70 2.02
N ARG A 171 -17.52 8.72 1.76
CA ARG A 171 -16.77 8.83 0.50
C ARG A 171 -15.75 7.72 0.30
N LEU A 172 -14.83 7.55 1.23
CA LEU A 172 -13.78 6.51 1.11
C LEU A 172 -14.36 5.09 1.17
N PRO A 173 -15.31 4.74 2.05
CA PRO A 173 -16.01 3.46 1.99
C PRO A 173 -16.69 3.19 0.64
N ARG A 174 -17.32 4.20 0.01
CA ARG A 174 -17.92 4.05 -1.32
C ARG A 174 -16.87 3.72 -2.38
N ILE A 175 -15.76 4.47 -2.42
CA ILE A 175 -14.64 4.22 -3.35
C ILE A 175 -14.04 2.84 -3.09
N TYR A 176 -13.85 2.47 -1.84
CA TYR A 176 -13.35 1.15 -1.46
C TYR A 176 -14.22 0.03 -2.01
N ASN A 177 -15.55 0.13 -1.85
CA ASN A 177 -16.48 -0.87 -2.37
C ASN A 177 -16.39 -1.01 -3.89
N ILE A 178 -16.23 0.11 -4.62
CA ILE A 178 -15.99 0.07 -6.06
C ILE A 178 -14.70 -0.70 -6.37
N ILE A 179 -13.60 -0.45 -5.65
CA ILE A 179 -12.33 -1.14 -5.86
C ILE A 179 -12.47 -2.63 -5.59
N MET A 180 -13.19 -3.02 -4.53
CA MET A 180 -13.37 -4.43 -4.13
C MET A 180 -14.10 -5.26 -5.20
N GLU A 181 -14.96 -4.65 -6.03
CA GLU A 181 -15.58 -5.35 -7.15
C GLU A 181 -14.56 -5.84 -8.21
N TYR A 182 -13.34 -5.34 -8.16
CA TYR A 182 -12.25 -5.62 -9.12
C TYR A 182 -11.05 -6.35 -8.50
N THR A 183 -11.16 -6.83 -7.26
CA THR A 183 -10.03 -7.52 -6.58
C THR A 183 -9.97 -9.02 -6.86
N GLU A 184 -10.93 -9.58 -7.56
CA GLU A 184 -10.96 -11.01 -7.93
C GLU A 184 -10.08 -11.36 -9.13
#